data_24d76fec17fbf8ffeb4e0536382f2724
#
_entry.id   24d76fec17fbf8ffeb4e0536382f2724
#
_cell.length_a   1.000
_cell.length_b   1.000
_cell.length_c   1.000
_cell.angle_alpha   90.00
_cell.angle_beta   90.00
_cell.angle_gamma   90.00
#
_symmetry.space_group_name_H-M   'P 1'
#
loop_
_entity.id
_entity.type
_entity.pdbx_description
1 polymer ?
#
loop_
_entity_poly.entity_id
_entity_poly.type
_entity_poly.pdbx_seq_one_letter_code
_entity_poly.pdbx_strand_id
1 'polypeptide(L)'
;MEMVINLLLFYSKILVVLLLFQQISNQPIKPLWYIITPFLYVLLLIICPPVGYFAYFFIFIAYNIYRNRYKSKILNIFYGLYPIIVDSLLGRMLGFYVFPLLGVYVFNEASLSWYDILIELLVFPFHLLIVKSLRLDFNEIKEGFK
;
A
#
# COMPACT_ATOMS: atom_id res chain seq x y z
N MET A 1 5.49 -22.08 10.32
CA MET A 1 5.57 -21.60 8.93
C MET A 1 4.57 -20.46 8.67
N GLU A 2 3.29 -20.61 9.03
CA GLU A 2 2.26 -19.57 8.86
C GLU A 2 2.61 -18.22 9.49
N MET A 3 3.18 -18.21 10.70
CA MET A 3 3.58 -16.96 11.36
C MET A 3 4.64 -16.18 10.54
N VAL A 4 5.59 -16.89 9.93
CA VAL A 4 6.62 -16.25 9.09
C VAL A 4 6.00 -15.67 7.83
N ILE A 5 5.08 -16.39 7.18
CA ILE A 5 4.37 -15.91 5.99
C ILE A 5 3.54 -14.68 6.33
N ASN A 6 2.84 -14.68 7.48
CA ASN A 6 2.10 -13.52 7.97
C ASN A 6 2.99 -12.28 8.15
N LEU A 7 4.13 -12.44 8.83
CA LEU A 7 5.05 -11.32 9.06
C LEU A 7 5.62 -10.78 7.75
N LEU A 8 5.97 -11.66 6.81
CA LEU A 8 6.44 -11.27 5.49
C LEU A 8 5.35 -10.57 4.68
N LEU A 9 4.11 -11.04 4.78
CA LEU A 9 2.97 -10.41 4.11
C LEU A 9 2.74 -8.98 4.62
N PHE A 10 2.72 -8.76 5.94
CA PHE A 10 2.59 -7.42 6.51
C PHE A 10 3.77 -6.52 6.16
N TYR A 11 4.98 -7.06 6.16
CA TYR A 11 6.17 -6.33 5.72
C TYR A 11 6.04 -5.87 4.27
N SER A 12 5.68 -6.80 3.36
CA SER A 12 5.47 -6.51 1.94
C SER A 12 4.37 -5.47 1.72
N LYS A 13 3.29 -5.57 2.48
CA LYS A 13 2.16 -4.65 2.41
C LYS A 13 2.56 -3.21 2.71
N ILE A 14 3.28 -2.98 3.78
CA ILE A 14 3.77 -1.63 4.11
C ILE A 14 4.78 -1.13 3.09
N LEU A 15 5.65 -1.99 2.59
CA LEU A 15 6.62 -1.64 1.56
C LEU A 15 5.92 -1.18 0.27
N VAL A 16 4.91 -1.92 -0.18
CA VAL A 16 4.13 -1.58 -1.38
C VAL A 16 3.35 -0.28 -1.19
N VAL A 17 2.71 -0.10 -0.04
CA VAL A 17 1.97 1.13 0.28
C VAL A 17 2.91 2.35 0.33
N LEU A 18 4.14 2.21 0.85
CA LEU A 18 5.15 3.26 0.80
C LEU A 18 5.56 3.62 -0.63
N LEU A 19 5.74 2.61 -1.49
CA LEU A 19 6.05 2.83 -2.90
C LEU A 19 4.92 3.57 -3.62
N LEU A 20 3.67 3.16 -3.39
CA LEU A 20 2.49 3.84 -3.92
C LEU A 20 2.39 5.27 -3.41
N PHE A 21 2.63 5.49 -2.12
CA PHE A 21 2.62 6.82 -1.53
C PHE A 21 3.69 7.73 -2.13
N GLN A 22 4.92 7.22 -2.33
CA GLN A 22 5.99 7.97 -3.00
C GLN A 22 5.59 8.36 -4.42
N GLN A 23 5.05 7.43 -5.19
CA GLN A 23 4.63 7.68 -6.57
C GLN A 23 3.57 8.78 -6.66
N ILE A 24 2.55 8.72 -5.80
CA ILE A 24 1.43 9.65 -5.82
C ILE A 24 1.83 11.02 -5.27
N SER A 25 2.62 11.04 -4.19
CA SER A 25 3.05 12.27 -3.55
C SER A 25 4.18 12.97 -4.30
N ASN A 26 4.86 12.26 -5.21
CA ASN A 26 6.06 12.69 -5.92
C ASN A 26 7.15 13.20 -4.97
N GLN A 27 7.27 12.56 -3.80
CA GLN A 27 8.31 12.84 -2.80
C GLN A 27 9.31 11.71 -2.74
N PRO A 28 10.61 11.98 -2.90
CA PRO A 28 11.63 10.97 -2.71
C PRO A 28 11.67 10.54 -1.23
N ILE A 29 11.45 9.27 -0.99
CA ILE A 29 11.66 8.65 0.33
C ILE A 29 13.09 8.09 0.34
N LYS A 30 13.85 8.39 1.39
CA LYS A 30 15.20 7.83 1.53
C LYS A 30 15.13 6.30 1.59
N PRO A 31 16.05 5.57 0.91
CA PRO A 31 16.01 4.10 0.84
C PRO A 31 15.93 3.42 2.20
N LEU A 32 16.54 4.02 3.21
CA LEU A 32 16.54 3.49 4.58
C LEU A 32 15.11 3.34 5.16
N TRP A 33 14.20 4.25 4.82
CA TRP A 33 12.81 4.19 5.30
C TRP A 33 12.01 3.02 4.74
N TYR A 34 12.36 2.51 3.56
CA TYR A 34 11.73 1.30 3.00
C TYR A 34 12.05 0.03 3.80
N ILE A 35 13.12 0.06 4.59
CA ILE A 35 13.49 -1.06 5.46
C ILE A 35 12.97 -0.83 6.87
N ILE A 36 13.20 0.37 7.42
CA ILE A 36 12.87 0.70 8.81
C ILE A 36 11.36 0.73 9.04
N THR A 37 10.58 1.38 8.17
CA THR A 37 9.14 1.56 8.38
C THR A 37 8.38 0.24 8.39
N PRO A 38 8.56 -0.69 7.42
CA PRO A 38 7.92 -2.00 7.48
C PRO A 38 8.33 -2.80 8.73
N PHE A 39 9.59 -2.73 9.11
CA PHE A 39 10.09 -3.41 10.30
C PHE A 39 9.43 -2.89 11.59
N LEU A 40 9.38 -1.58 11.75
CA LEU A 40 8.71 -0.94 12.91
C LEU A 40 7.22 -1.24 12.94
N TYR A 41 6.58 -1.28 11.78
CA TYR A 41 5.16 -1.61 11.68
C TYR A 41 4.87 -3.05 12.10
N VAL A 42 5.67 -4.02 11.62
CA VAL A 42 5.57 -5.42 12.03
C VAL A 42 5.80 -5.56 13.53
N LEU A 43 6.80 -4.86 14.07
CA LEU A 43 7.07 -4.84 15.50
C LEU A 43 5.86 -4.30 16.30
N LEU A 44 5.25 -3.22 15.81
CA LEU A 44 4.05 -2.64 16.43
C LEU A 44 2.86 -3.61 16.41
N LEU A 45 2.66 -4.34 15.31
CA LEU A 45 1.63 -5.37 15.19
C LEU A 45 1.84 -6.52 16.18
N ILE A 46 3.09 -6.90 16.43
CA ILE A 46 3.40 -7.97 17.41
C ILE A 46 3.12 -7.49 18.83
N ILE A 47 3.54 -6.26 19.18
CA ILE A 47 3.41 -5.72 20.55
C ILE A 47 1.98 -5.32 20.86
N CYS A 48 1.32 -4.63 19.96
CA CYS A 48 -0.04 -4.09 20.16
C CYS A 48 -0.86 -4.14 18.85
N PRO A 49 -1.44 -5.31 18.49
CA PRO A 49 -2.17 -5.49 17.24
C PRO A 49 -3.25 -4.44 16.96
N PRO A 50 -4.12 -4.05 17.92
CA PRO A 50 -5.13 -3.04 17.65
C PRO A 50 -4.54 -1.70 17.21
N VAL A 51 -3.47 -1.26 17.87
CA VAL A 51 -2.79 0.00 17.53
C VAL A 51 -2.13 -0.10 16.15
N GLY A 52 -1.53 -1.25 15.82
CA GLY A 52 -0.93 -1.49 14.52
C GLY A 52 -1.95 -1.38 13.37
N TYR A 53 -3.12 -2.01 13.51
CA TYR A 53 -4.18 -1.92 12.51
C TYR A 53 -4.70 -0.49 12.33
N PHE A 54 -4.91 0.26 13.40
CA PHE A 54 -5.31 1.67 13.30
C PHE A 54 -4.20 2.54 12.71
N ALA A 55 -2.96 2.35 13.11
CA ALA A 55 -1.82 3.08 12.59
C ALA A 55 -1.68 2.95 11.07
N TYR A 56 -1.96 1.77 10.52
CA TYR A 56 -1.94 1.52 9.09
C TYR A 56 -2.80 2.51 8.29
N PHE A 57 -4.00 2.82 8.79
CA PHE A 57 -4.91 3.74 8.11
C PHE A 57 -4.53 5.21 8.28
N PHE A 58 -3.96 5.58 9.40
CA PHE A 58 -3.79 6.99 9.75
C PHE A 58 -2.38 7.55 9.55
N ILE A 59 -1.37 6.69 9.40
CA ILE A 59 0.03 7.12 9.34
C ILE A 59 0.31 8.10 8.18
N PHE A 60 -0.23 7.84 7.00
CA PHE A 60 -0.02 8.70 5.83
C PHE A 60 -0.86 9.96 5.88
N ILE A 61 -2.06 9.89 6.45
CA ILE A 61 -2.89 11.07 6.69
C ILE A 61 -2.18 12.01 7.67
N ALA A 62 -1.72 11.47 8.80
CA ALA A 62 -0.99 12.24 9.81
C ALA A 62 0.29 12.85 9.22
N TYR A 63 1.03 12.09 8.42
CA TYR A 63 2.22 12.59 7.74
C TYR A 63 1.91 13.75 6.80
N ASN A 64 0.86 13.64 5.97
CA ASN A 64 0.46 14.71 5.05
C ASN A 64 0.01 15.97 5.80
N ILE A 65 -0.75 15.82 6.89
CA ILE A 65 -1.20 16.92 7.73
C ILE A 65 -0.01 17.59 8.43
N TYR A 66 0.89 16.80 9.01
CA TYR A 66 2.08 17.31 9.69
C TYR A 66 2.98 18.13 8.75
N ARG A 67 3.14 17.68 7.52
CA ARG A 67 3.95 18.37 6.51
C ARG A 67 3.22 19.52 5.83
N ASN A 68 1.95 19.78 6.15
CA ASN A 68 1.08 20.74 5.44
C ASN A 68 1.20 20.58 3.91
N ARG A 69 1.21 19.31 3.47
CA ARG A 69 1.52 18.94 2.08
C ARG A 69 0.55 19.54 1.09
N TYR A 70 -0.72 19.53 1.44
CA TYR A 70 -1.78 20.07 0.61
C TYR A 70 -2.50 21.19 1.36
N LYS A 71 -2.89 22.25 0.65
CA LYS A 71 -3.62 23.38 1.23
C LYS A 71 -4.97 22.95 1.82
N SER A 72 -5.63 21.96 1.19
CA SER A 72 -6.90 21.42 1.63
C SER A 72 -6.71 20.24 2.58
N LYS A 73 -7.46 20.25 3.71
CA LYS A 73 -7.50 19.11 4.63
C LYS A 73 -8.04 17.85 3.94
N ILE A 74 -9.02 18.01 3.05
CA ILE A 74 -9.63 16.91 2.29
C ILE A 74 -8.58 16.24 1.39
N LEU A 75 -7.73 17.00 0.73
CA LEU A 75 -6.65 16.46 -0.11
C LEU A 75 -5.61 15.71 0.71
N ASN A 76 -5.28 16.18 1.92
CA ASN A 76 -4.37 15.45 2.81
C ASN A 76 -4.93 14.09 3.21
N ILE A 77 -6.24 14.01 3.50
CA ILE A 77 -6.93 12.75 3.82
C ILE A 77 -6.97 11.86 2.57
N PHE A 78 -7.40 12.39 1.43
CA PHE A 78 -7.52 11.62 0.20
C PHE A 78 -6.19 10.97 -0.21
N TYR A 79 -5.12 11.76 -0.31
CA TYR A 79 -3.81 11.25 -0.71
C TYR A 79 -3.13 10.39 0.38
N GLY A 80 -3.55 10.52 1.63
CA GLY A 80 -3.11 9.63 2.69
C GLY A 80 -3.78 8.25 2.61
N LEU A 81 -5.08 8.21 2.25
CA LEU A 81 -5.84 6.96 2.11
C LEU A 81 -5.65 6.27 0.75
N TYR A 82 -5.37 7.02 -0.29
CA TYR A 82 -5.28 6.50 -1.66
C TYR A 82 -4.36 5.28 -1.78
N PRO A 83 -3.11 5.27 -1.26
CA PRO A 83 -2.25 4.11 -1.36
C PRO A 83 -2.85 2.85 -0.75
N ILE A 84 -3.55 2.99 0.37
CA ILE A 84 -4.16 1.89 1.10
C ILE A 84 -5.35 1.32 0.33
N ILE A 85 -6.19 2.21 -0.22
CA ILE A 85 -7.35 1.82 -1.02
C ILE A 85 -6.90 1.09 -2.29
N VAL A 86 -5.91 1.64 -2.98
CA VAL A 86 -5.36 1.05 -4.22
C VAL A 86 -4.74 -0.31 -3.94
N ASP A 87 -3.94 -0.43 -2.89
CA ASP A 87 -3.37 -1.68 -2.45
C ASP A 87 -4.44 -2.76 -2.24
N SER A 88 -5.47 -2.43 -1.48
CA SER A 88 -6.58 -3.35 -1.20
C SER A 88 -7.37 -3.74 -2.45
N LEU A 89 -7.65 -2.79 -3.34
CA LEU A 89 -8.41 -3.05 -4.57
C LEU A 89 -7.62 -3.88 -5.56
N LEU A 90 -6.38 -3.49 -5.85
CA LEU A 90 -5.54 -4.19 -6.82
C LEU A 90 -5.12 -5.57 -6.32
N GLY A 91 -4.83 -5.72 -5.03
CA GLY A 91 -4.56 -7.03 -4.43
C GLY A 91 -5.72 -7.99 -4.61
N ARG A 92 -6.95 -7.53 -4.36
CA ARG A 92 -8.16 -8.33 -4.61
C ARG A 92 -8.38 -8.63 -6.09
N MET A 93 -8.18 -7.65 -6.96
CA MET A 93 -8.30 -7.87 -8.41
C MET A 93 -7.31 -8.93 -8.90
N LEU A 94 -6.05 -8.85 -8.49
CA LEU A 94 -5.05 -9.84 -8.83
C LEU A 94 -5.43 -11.23 -8.33
N GLY A 95 -5.81 -11.35 -7.06
CA GLY A 95 -6.13 -12.64 -6.43
C GLY A 95 -7.42 -13.27 -6.93
N PHE A 96 -8.49 -12.49 -7.20
CA PHE A 96 -9.79 -13.03 -7.64
C PHE A 96 -9.92 -13.20 -9.14
N TYR A 97 -9.21 -12.42 -9.95
CA TYR A 97 -9.38 -12.46 -11.41
C TYR A 97 -8.12 -12.92 -12.12
N VAL A 98 -6.96 -12.31 -11.84
CA VAL A 98 -5.74 -12.58 -12.63
C VAL A 98 -5.15 -13.96 -12.30
N PHE A 99 -4.99 -14.29 -11.02
CA PHE A 99 -4.43 -15.57 -10.61
C PHE A 99 -5.29 -16.78 -10.97
N PRO A 100 -6.64 -16.74 -10.84
CA PRO A 100 -7.50 -17.82 -11.32
C PRO A 100 -7.40 -18.06 -12.82
N LEU A 101 -7.21 -17.02 -13.64
CA LEU A 101 -6.96 -17.18 -15.08
C LEU A 101 -5.66 -17.95 -15.38
N LEU A 102 -4.70 -17.89 -14.47
CA LEU A 102 -3.45 -18.65 -14.52
C LEU A 102 -3.57 -20.05 -13.86
N GLY A 103 -4.76 -20.44 -13.42
CA GLY A 103 -5.02 -21.70 -12.73
C GLY A 103 -4.64 -21.73 -11.25
N VAL A 104 -4.39 -20.58 -10.65
CA VAL A 104 -4.01 -20.45 -9.22
C VAL A 104 -5.15 -19.82 -8.44
N TYR A 105 -5.73 -20.58 -7.50
CA TYR A 105 -6.88 -20.17 -6.68
C TYR A 105 -6.45 -19.85 -5.25
N VAL A 106 -5.89 -18.68 -5.03
CA VAL A 106 -5.26 -18.27 -3.76
C VAL A 106 -6.28 -18.14 -2.63
N PHE A 107 -7.46 -17.57 -2.90
CA PHE A 107 -8.47 -17.30 -1.86
C PHE A 107 -9.35 -18.50 -1.50
N ASN A 108 -9.16 -19.65 -2.13
CA ASN A 108 -9.87 -20.89 -1.78
C ASN A 108 -9.15 -21.69 -0.70
N GLU A 109 -7.92 -21.32 -0.34
CA GLU A 109 -7.15 -21.96 0.71
C GLU A 109 -7.40 -21.26 2.05
N ALA A 110 -7.64 -22.05 3.09
CA ALA A 110 -7.89 -21.53 4.45
C ALA A 110 -6.61 -21.00 5.11
N SER A 111 -5.44 -21.25 4.52
CA SER A 111 -4.12 -20.85 5.02
C SER A 111 -3.46 -19.85 4.09
N LEU A 112 -2.76 -18.88 4.68
CA LEU A 112 -1.91 -17.95 3.93
C LEU A 112 -0.81 -18.69 3.19
N SER A 113 -0.57 -18.31 1.95
CA SER A 113 0.41 -18.93 1.07
C SER A 113 1.44 -17.91 0.57
N TRP A 114 2.52 -18.40 -0.06
CA TRP A 114 3.50 -17.56 -0.74
C TRP A 114 2.88 -16.74 -1.90
N TYR A 115 1.76 -17.20 -2.44
CA TYR A 115 1.02 -16.48 -3.48
C TYR A 115 0.43 -15.16 -2.95
N ASP A 116 0.04 -15.10 -1.66
CA ASP A 116 -0.45 -13.85 -1.06
C ASP A 116 0.64 -12.78 -1.05
N ILE A 117 1.88 -13.16 -0.73
CA ILE A 117 3.04 -12.26 -0.78
C ILE A 117 3.33 -11.84 -2.22
N LEU A 118 3.25 -12.76 -3.17
CA LEU A 118 3.48 -12.47 -4.58
C LEU A 118 2.43 -11.50 -5.12
N ILE A 119 1.15 -11.70 -4.79
CA ILE A 119 0.06 -10.78 -5.15
C ILE A 119 0.35 -9.39 -4.61
N GLU A 120 0.72 -9.30 -3.34
CA GLU A 120 1.02 -8.03 -2.69
C GLU A 120 2.15 -7.28 -3.40
N LEU A 121 3.23 -7.96 -3.74
CA LEU A 121 4.37 -7.36 -4.45
C LEU A 121 4.02 -6.95 -5.89
N LEU A 122 3.07 -7.63 -6.54
CA LEU A 122 2.62 -7.29 -7.88
C LEU A 122 1.68 -6.08 -7.94
N VAL A 123 1.11 -5.66 -6.82
CA VAL A 123 0.22 -4.48 -6.77
C VAL A 123 0.91 -3.24 -7.30
N PHE A 124 2.14 -2.96 -6.89
CA PHE A 124 2.86 -1.76 -7.31
C PHE A 124 3.17 -1.72 -8.81
N PRO A 125 3.79 -2.74 -9.42
CA PRO A 125 4.00 -2.76 -10.88
C PRO A 125 2.68 -2.66 -11.66
N PHE A 126 1.62 -3.30 -11.17
CA PHE A 126 0.31 -3.25 -11.81
C PHE A 126 -0.30 -1.85 -11.76
N HIS A 127 -0.18 -1.16 -10.62
CA HIS A 127 -0.58 0.24 -10.49
C HIS A 127 0.22 1.14 -11.44
N LEU A 128 1.54 0.94 -11.58
CA LEU A 128 2.36 1.67 -12.54
C LEU A 128 1.86 1.50 -13.98
N LEU A 129 1.48 0.28 -14.36
CA LEU A 129 0.92 0.00 -15.68
C LEU A 129 -0.40 0.75 -15.89
N ILE A 130 -1.29 0.76 -14.90
CA ILE A 130 -2.57 1.48 -14.97
C ILE A 130 -2.32 2.97 -15.13
N VAL A 131 -1.49 3.57 -14.28
CA VAL A 131 -1.18 5.01 -14.33
C VAL A 131 -0.60 5.41 -15.68
N LYS A 132 0.34 4.60 -16.21
CA LYS A 132 0.94 4.83 -17.52
C LYS A 132 -0.06 4.66 -18.67
N SER A 133 -0.91 3.63 -18.60
CA SER A 133 -1.90 3.34 -19.65
C SER A 133 -2.99 4.40 -19.73
N LEU A 134 -3.45 4.89 -18.57
CA LEU A 134 -4.48 5.93 -18.47
C LEU A 134 -3.90 7.34 -18.55
N ARG A 135 -2.58 7.48 -18.63
CA ARG A 135 -1.86 8.78 -18.63
C ARG A 135 -2.27 9.67 -17.45
N LEU A 136 -2.47 9.06 -16.27
CA LEU A 136 -2.85 9.80 -15.07
C LEU A 136 -1.68 10.66 -14.61
N ASP A 137 -1.91 11.97 -14.50
CA ASP A 137 -0.98 12.90 -13.87
C ASP A 137 -1.54 13.37 -12.53
N PHE A 138 -0.97 12.88 -11.44
CA PHE A 138 -1.36 13.28 -10.09
C PHE A 138 -1.00 14.74 -9.78
N ASN A 139 -0.09 15.37 -10.54
CA ASN A 139 0.25 16.77 -10.36
C ASN A 139 -0.85 17.68 -10.93
N GLU A 140 -1.39 17.33 -12.09
CA GLU A 140 -2.54 18.05 -12.68
C GLU A 140 -3.76 17.97 -11.77
N ILE A 141 -4.03 16.81 -11.17
CA ILE A 141 -5.12 16.64 -10.21
C ILE A 141 -4.95 17.59 -9.01
N LYS A 142 -3.71 17.74 -8.51
CA LYS A 142 -3.41 18.67 -7.42
C LYS A 142 -3.65 20.13 -7.82
N GLU A 143 -3.33 20.51 -9.03
CA GLU A 143 -3.51 21.87 -9.55
C GLU A 143 -4.97 22.20 -9.80
N GLY A 144 -5.77 21.24 -10.24
CA GLY A 144 -7.21 21.41 -10.45
C GLY A 144 -8.01 21.68 -9.18
N PHE A 145 -7.46 21.41 -7.99
CA PHE A 145 -8.08 21.65 -6.68
C PHE A 145 -7.49 22.89 -5.95
N LYS A 146 -6.70 23.70 -6.62
CA LYS A 146 -6.25 25.00 -6.12
C LYS A 146 -7.34 26.04 -6.30
#